data_e1e39bb71636cdaf31460d433c95702e
#
_entry.id   e1e39bb71636cdaf31460d433c95702e
#
_cell.length_a   1.000
_cell.length_b   1.000
_cell.length_c   1.000
_cell.angle_alpha   90.00
_cell.angle_beta   90.00
_cell.angle_gamma   90.00
#
_symmetry.space_group_name_H-M   'P 1'
#
loop_
_entity.id
_entity.type
_entity.pdbx_description
1 polymer ?
#
loop_
_entity_poly.entity_id
_entity_poly.type
_entity_poly.pdbx_seq_one_letter_code
_entity_poly.pdbx_strand_id
1 'polypeptide(L)'
;MRRRFDSEYIESELRRVGKQLETELTVFLIGGGAMSFRGLKNATKDIDLIVSGGDELRVLQAVLLDNGYDIVKEPGEEYGDLGAQRILENDDGCRIDIFNQQVIDKLVLSEGMRRRSKTYLDARRLSVALVSAEDIFLFKSVAGRTDDIEDMFSLVQTELDFDVIEDELEQQSDLLGQELFVTHANEALLQLEEQHNISTPLAERVSEITERVYRELEVLQAFDESIALSELRSRLDHTDEEIDEAVRSLEEKEVVIVDEGEIVKQSTTL
;
A
#
# COMPACT_ATOMS: atom_id res chain seq x y z
N MET A 1 22.25 14.15 1.13
CA MET A 1 21.17 13.73 2.07
C MET A 1 20.05 14.74 1.90
N ARG A 2 18.81 14.31 1.58
CA ARG A 2 17.68 15.23 1.41
C ARG A 2 17.30 15.89 2.73
N ARG A 3 16.85 17.16 2.66
CA ARG A 3 16.32 17.89 3.80
C ARG A 3 15.09 17.15 4.38
N ARG A 4 14.87 17.27 5.67
CA ARG A 4 13.69 16.77 6.36
C ARG A 4 12.85 17.94 6.87
N PHE A 5 11.54 17.76 6.91
CA PHE A 5 10.54 18.77 7.24
C PHE A 5 9.71 18.28 8.41
N ASP A 6 9.53 19.14 9.40
CA ASP A 6 8.70 18.86 10.57
C ASP A 6 7.21 19.12 10.29
N SER A 7 6.37 18.79 11.25
CA SER A 7 4.92 18.95 11.12
C SER A 7 4.49 20.42 10.96
N GLU A 8 5.22 21.38 11.55
CA GLU A 8 4.90 22.80 11.42
C GLU A 8 5.13 23.29 9.99
N TYR A 9 6.24 22.89 9.37
CA TYR A 9 6.50 23.19 7.97
C TYR A 9 5.44 22.56 7.05
N ILE A 10 5.13 21.27 7.25
CA ILE A 10 4.11 20.55 6.45
C ILE A 10 2.76 21.25 6.56
N GLU A 11 2.34 21.61 7.78
CA GLU A 11 1.06 22.33 8.01
C GLU A 11 1.06 23.68 7.30
N SER A 12 2.17 24.44 7.35
CA SER A 12 2.28 25.73 6.68
C SER A 12 2.13 25.64 5.16
N GLU A 13 2.73 24.60 4.56
CA GLU A 13 2.63 24.32 3.12
C GLU A 13 1.21 23.93 2.72
N LEU A 14 0.58 23.01 3.46
CA LEU A 14 -0.80 22.61 3.21
C LEU A 14 -1.79 23.79 3.36
N ARG A 15 -1.57 24.67 4.34
CA ARG A 15 -2.34 25.91 4.48
C ARG A 15 -2.13 26.87 3.31
N ARG A 16 -0.90 26.95 2.78
CA ARG A 16 -0.57 27.78 1.62
C ARG A 16 -1.30 27.29 0.38
N VAL A 17 -1.26 25.99 0.12
CA VAL A 17 -1.98 25.33 -0.96
C VAL A 17 -3.50 25.53 -0.84
N GLY A 18 -4.08 25.31 0.33
CA GLY A 18 -5.51 25.47 0.59
C GLY A 18 -6.05 26.88 0.32
N LYS A 19 -5.22 27.92 0.49
CA LYS A 19 -5.61 29.32 0.19
C LYS A 19 -5.81 29.58 -1.30
N GLN A 20 -5.15 28.83 -2.17
CA GLN A 20 -5.17 29.00 -3.61
C GLN A 20 -6.22 28.13 -4.31
N LEU A 21 -6.76 27.13 -3.63
CA LEU A 21 -7.82 26.28 -4.16
C LEU A 21 -9.09 27.12 -4.46
N GLU A 22 -9.69 26.88 -5.61
CA GLU A 22 -10.95 27.48 -6.03
C GLU A 22 -12.14 26.60 -5.67
N THR A 23 -11.94 25.27 -5.55
CA THR A 23 -12.94 24.26 -5.21
C THR A 23 -12.54 23.54 -3.92
N GLU A 24 -13.52 22.96 -3.22
CA GLU A 24 -13.28 22.09 -2.08
C GLU A 24 -12.48 20.85 -2.52
N LEU A 25 -11.45 20.49 -1.77
CA LEU A 25 -10.61 19.33 -1.99
C LEU A 25 -10.34 18.63 -0.67
N THR A 26 -10.55 17.32 -0.64
CA THR A 26 -10.13 16.47 0.48
C THR A 26 -8.94 15.63 0.06
N VAL A 27 -7.87 15.66 0.87
CA VAL A 27 -6.69 14.81 0.68
C VAL A 27 -6.46 13.97 1.92
N PHE A 28 -5.93 12.76 1.74
CA PHE A 28 -5.57 11.86 2.82
C PHE A 28 -4.06 11.83 2.98
N LEU A 29 -3.58 12.29 4.11
CA LEU A 29 -2.15 12.29 4.45
C LEU A 29 -1.77 10.93 5.01
N ILE A 30 -0.76 10.32 4.41
CA ILE A 30 -0.21 9.02 4.75
C ILE A 30 1.29 9.12 5.10
N GLY A 31 1.94 7.99 5.26
CA GLY A 31 3.39 7.88 5.35
C GLY A 31 4.01 8.63 6.53
N GLY A 32 5.24 9.12 6.31
CA GLY A 32 6.02 9.83 7.33
C GLY A 32 5.38 11.14 7.80
N GLY A 33 4.64 11.82 6.91
CA GLY A 33 3.88 13.03 7.25
C GLY A 33 2.80 12.75 8.28
N ALA A 34 1.98 11.73 8.06
CA ALA A 34 0.94 11.34 9.01
C ALA A 34 1.51 10.89 10.36
N MET A 35 2.65 10.21 10.37
CA MET A 35 3.36 9.85 11.61
C MET A 35 3.88 11.07 12.37
N SER A 36 4.38 12.10 11.65
CA SER A 36 4.86 13.33 12.28
C SER A 36 3.74 14.06 13.03
N PHE A 37 2.55 14.12 12.44
CA PHE A 37 1.38 14.72 13.12
C PHE A 37 0.86 13.89 14.31
N ARG A 38 1.25 12.62 14.42
CA ARG A 38 0.97 11.77 15.60
C ARG A 38 2.08 11.82 16.65
N GLY A 39 3.16 12.57 16.39
CA GLY A 39 4.31 12.62 17.31
C GLY A 39 5.19 11.35 17.28
N LEU A 40 5.00 10.48 16.30
CA LEU A 40 5.75 9.24 16.12
C LEU A 40 7.03 9.44 15.31
N LYS A 41 7.13 10.59 14.62
CA LYS A 41 8.30 10.94 13.80
C LYS A 41 8.56 12.44 13.89
N ASN A 42 9.81 12.85 14.10
CA ASN A 42 10.15 14.28 14.24
C ASN A 42 10.09 15.06 12.93
N ALA A 43 10.43 14.38 11.82
CA ALA A 43 10.43 15.00 10.50
C ALA A 43 10.41 13.94 9.39
N THR A 44 9.87 14.28 8.22
CA THR A 44 9.84 13.46 7.02
C THR A 44 10.58 14.13 5.87
N LYS A 45 10.93 13.36 4.83
CA LYS A 45 11.52 13.86 3.60
C LYS A 45 10.47 14.36 2.61
N ASP A 46 9.27 13.76 2.66
CA ASP A 46 8.20 13.88 1.68
C ASP A 46 6.83 14.02 2.37
N ILE A 47 5.88 14.59 1.65
CA ILE A 47 4.47 14.69 2.04
C ILE A 47 3.69 13.78 1.08
N ASP A 48 3.20 12.66 1.59
CA ASP A 48 2.46 11.66 0.82
C ASP A 48 0.96 11.92 0.92
N LEU A 49 0.32 12.27 -0.20
CA LEU A 49 -1.10 12.62 -0.26
C LEU A 49 -1.85 11.69 -1.21
N ILE A 50 -2.97 11.12 -0.76
CA ILE A 50 -3.90 10.40 -1.60
C ILE A 50 -5.09 11.30 -1.94
N VAL A 51 -5.49 11.32 -3.20
CA VAL A 51 -6.71 11.96 -3.70
C VAL A 51 -7.71 10.91 -4.15
N SER A 52 -9.01 11.27 -4.22
CA SER A 52 -10.08 10.33 -4.52
C SER A 52 -10.31 10.09 -6.01
N GLY A 53 -9.64 10.85 -6.89
CA GLY A 53 -9.81 10.69 -8.31
C GLY A 53 -8.92 11.59 -9.18
N GLY A 54 -8.91 11.30 -10.48
CA GLY A 54 -8.07 12.02 -11.44
C GLY A 54 -8.38 13.52 -11.57
N ASP A 55 -9.62 13.95 -11.31
CA ASP A 55 -10.00 15.37 -11.30
C ASP A 55 -9.34 16.10 -10.14
N GLU A 56 -9.40 15.51 -8.95
CA GLU A 56 -8.76 16.03 -7.73
C GLU A 56 -7.23 16.09 -7.87
N LEU A 57 -6.64 15.04 -8.48
CA LEU A 57 -5.21 15.02 -8.80
C LEU A 57 -4.83 16.20 -9.70
N ARG A 58 -5.60 16.46 -10.77
CA ARG A 58 -5.34 17.59 -11.68
C ARG A 58 -5.46 18.94 -10.97
N VAL A 59 -6.48 19.10 -10.12
CA VAL A 59 -6.69 20.32 -9.34
C VAL A 59 -5.51 20.54 -8.37
N LEU A 60 -5.12 19.52 -7.60
CA LEU A 60 -4.02 19.61 -6.65
C LEU A 60 -2.70 19.91 -7.35
N GLN A 61 -2.40 19.20 -8.45
CA GLN A 61 -1.20 19.44 -9.25
C GLN A 61 -1.14 20.89 -9.78
N ALA A 62 -2.22 21.41 -10.35
CA ALA A 62 -2.25 22.78 -10.88
C ALA A 62 -1.97 23.80 -9.78
N VAL A 63 -2.62 23.68 -8.64
CA VAL A 63 -2.42 24.58 -7.49
C VAL A 63 -0.97 24.49 -6.96
N LEU A 64 -0.37 23.30 -6.91
CA LEU A 64 1.02 23.15 -6.48
C LEU A 64 1.98 23.86 -7.45
N LEU A 65 1.79 23.72 -8.77
CA LEU A 65 2.58 24.43 -9.79
C LEU A 65 2.46 25.95 -9.61
N ASP A 66 1.26 26.47 -9.40
CA ASP A 66 1.01 27.90 -9.14
C ASP A 66 1.62 28.38 -7.80
N ASN A 67 1.93 27.45 -6.90
CA ASN A 67 2.58 27.71 -5.62
C ASN A 67 4.10 27.47 -5.63
N GLY A 68 4.73 27.39 -6.80
CA GLY A 68 6.19 27.29 -6.93
C GLY A 68 6.73 25.89 -6.68
N TYR A 69 5.92 24.85 -6.94
CA TYR A 69 6.40 23.48 -7.07
C TYR A 69 6.66 23.17 -8.53
N ASP A 70 7.68 22.39 -8.80
CA ASP A 70 7.99 21.85 -10.12
C ASP A 70 7.80 20.34 -10.17
N ILE A 71 7.38 19.80 -11.33
CA ILE A 71 7.27 18.36 -11.51
C ILE A 71 8.66 17.74 -11.57
N VAL A 72 8.91 16.75 -10.73
CA VAL A 72 10.14 15.95 -10.74
C VAL A 72 10.07 14.97 -11.91
N LYS A 73 10.91 15.21 -12.96
CA LYS A 73 10.87 14.43 -14.21
C LYS A 73 11.56 13.07 -14.09
N GLU A 74 12.56 12.96 -13.23
CA GLU A 74 13.33 11.73 -12.98
C GLU A 74 13.37 11.49 -11.47
N PRO A 75 12.31 10.95 -10.90
CA PRO A 75 12.38 10.49 -9.52
C PRO A 75 13.42 9.37 -9.43
N GLY A 76 14.27 9.40 -8.40
CA GLY A 76 15.24 8.32 -8.16
C GLY A 76 14.54 6.95 -8.05
N GLU A 77 15.31 5.87 -8.19
CA GLU A 77 14.81 4.48 -8.16
C GLU A 77 13.91 4.20 -6.93
N GLU A 78 14.21 4.84 -5.79
CA GLU A 78 13.42 4.74 -4.54
C GLU A 78 11.94 5.18 -4.68
N TYR A 79 11.59 5.93 -5.72
CA TYR A 79 10.25 6.48 -5.96
C TYR A 79 9.48 5.76 -7.06
N GLY A 80 10.18 5.04 -7.96
CA GLY A 80 9.55 4.25 -9.01
C GLY A 80 8.64 3.17 -8.45
N ASP A 81 9.02 2.62 -7.30
CA ASP A 81 8.31 1.52 -6.65
C ASP A 81 7.09 1.96 -5.82
N LEU A 82 6.90 3.27 -5.59
CA LEU A 82 5.80 3.78 -4.76
C LEU A 82 4.50 4.02 -5.52
N GLY A 83 4.52 3.97 -6.87
CA GLY A 83 3.32 4.21 -7.67
C GLY A 83 2.74 5.62 -7.55
N ALA A 84 3.53 6.60 -7.08
CA ALA A 84 3.09 8.00 -7.06
C ALA A 84 2.87 8.49 -8.49
N GLN A 85 1.64 8.94 -8.78
CA GLN A 85 1.32 9.41 -10.14
C GLN A 85 1.93 10.77 -10.44
N ARG A 86 2.19 11.58 -9.41
CA ARG A 86 2.88 12.88 -9.54
C ARG A 86 3.78 13.10 -8.34
N ILE A 87 4.99 13.53 -8.62
CA ILE A 87 5.96 13.99 -7.63
C ILE A 87 6.30 15.44 -7.97
N LEU A 88 6.06 16.34 -7.02
CA LEU A 88 6.37 17.75 -7.17
C LEU A 88 7.32 18.21 -6.06
N GLU A 89 8.24 19.10 -6.36
CA GLU A 89 9.24 19.61 -5.41
C GLU A 89 9.28 21.13 -5.46
N ASN A 90 9.36 21.78 -4.30
CA ASN A 90 9.53 23.23 -4.20
C ASN A 90 11.00 23.62 -4.03
N ASP A 91 11.29 24.94 -4.05
CA ASP A 91 12.65 25.50 -3.91
C ASP A 91 13.35 25.11 -2.59
N ASP A 92 12.59 24.78 -1.54
CA ASP A 92 13.14 24.28 -0.27
C ASP A 92 13.58 22.80 -0.35
N GLY A 93 13.26 22.09 -1.44
CA GLY A 93 13.46 20.67 -1.64
C GLY A 93 12.40 19.79 -0.94
N CYS A 94 11.26 20.39 -0.57
CA CYS A 94 10.12 19.65 -0.05
C CYS A 94 9.35 19.02 -1.21
N ARG A 95 9.16 17.70 -1.16
CA ARG A 95 8.38 16.95 -2.14
C ARG A 95 6.97 16.67 -1.63
N ILE A 96 6.04 16.73 -2.56
CA ILE A 96 4.68 16.23 -2.39
C ILE A 96 4.49 15.13 -3.42
N ASP A 97 4.23 13.93 -2.90
CA ASP A 97 3.94 12.73 -3.69
C ASP A 97 2.43 12.53 -3.70
N ILE A 98 1.82 12.56 -4.90
CA ILE A 98 0.37 12.46 -5.05
C ILE A 98 0.01 11.10 -5.62
N PHE A 99 -0.84 10.39 -4.89
CA PHE A 99 -1.41 9.10 -5.23
C PHE A 99 -2.88 9.27 -5.65
N ASN A 100 -3.31 8.58 -6.70
CA ASN A 100 -4.71 8.58 -7.13
C ASN A 100 -5.38 7.27 -6.70
N GLN A 101 -6.03 7.26 -5.56
CA GLN A 101 -6.73 6.13 -4.94
C GLN A 101 -5.81 4.96 -4.55
N GLN A 102 -4.84 4.61 -5.36
CA GLN A 102 -3.95 3.47 -5.18
C GLN A 102 -2.56 3.91 -4.70
N VAL A 103 -2.01 3.18 -3.76
CA VAL A 103 -0.68 3.42 -3.17
C VAL A 103 0.19 2.20 -3.41
N ILE A 104 1.44 2.42 -3.87
CA ILE A 104 2.44 1.37 -4.12
C ILE A 104 2.00 0.39 -5.23
N ASP A 105 0.98 0.72 -6.01
CA ASP A 105 0.30 -0.16 -6.97
C ASP A 105 -0.22 -1.49 -6.36
N LYS A 106 -0.33 -1.54 -5.02
CA LYS A 106 -0.65 -2.75 -4.25
C LYS A 106 -1.78 -2.57 -3.25
N LEU A 107 -2.11 -1.35 -2.86
CA LEU A 107 -3.18 -1.04 -1.91
C LEU A 107 -4.05 0.09 -2.42
N VAL A 108 -5.34 0.05 -2.09
CA VAL A 108 -6.32 1.06 -2.46
C VAL A 108 -6.78 1.80 -1.20
N LEU A 109 -6.99 3.11 -1.28
CA LEU A 109 -7.66 3.85 -0.21
C LEU A 109 -9.11 3.40 -0.11
N SER A 110 -9.36 2.36 0.69
CA SER A 110 -10.66 1.73 0.87
C SER A 110 -11.66 2.66 1.55
N GLU A 111 -12.93 2.30 1.49
CA GLU A 111 -13.98 2.99 2.24
C GLU A 111 -13.80 2.82 3.77
N GLY A 112 -13.23 1.70 4.21
CA GLY A 112 -12.83 1.45 5.61
C GLY A 112 -11.79 2.47 6.07
N MET A 113 -10.70 2.62 5.32
CA MET A 113 -9.64 3.62 5.60
C MET A 113 -10.18 5.05 5.62
N ARG A 114 -11.06 5.40 4.66
CA ARG A 114 -11.70 6.74 4.63
C ARG A 114 -12.51 7.01 5.90
N ARG A 115 -13.31 6.04 6.36
CA ARG A 115 -14.13 6.18 7.58
C ARG A 115 -13.30 6.28 8.85
N ARG A 116 -12.16 5.57 8.94
CA ARG A 116 -11.24 5.65 10.09
C ARG A 116 -10.40 6.92 10.11
N SER A 117 -10.25 7.56 8.94
CA SER A 117 -9.47 8.81 8.82
C SER A 117 -10.11 9.94 9.61
N LYS A 118 -9.28 10.80 10.20
CA LYS A 118 -9.73 11.96 10.98
C LYS A 118 -9.24 13.24 10.33
N THR A 119 -10.15 14.19 10.09
CA THR A 119 -9.75 15.52 9.64
C THR A 119 -8.83 16.15 10.67
N TYR A 120 -7.62 16.48 10.24
CA TYR A 120 -6.59 17.14 11.05
C TYR A 120 -6.54 18.64 10.77
N LEU A 121 -6.64 19.01 9.50
CA LEU A 121 -6.48 20.38 9.04
C LEU A 121 -7.59 20.77 8.08
N ASP A 122 -8.28 21.89 8.41
CA ASP A 122 -9.15 22.61 7.48
C ASP A 122 -8.46 23.92 7.10
N ALA A 123 -8.01 24.01 5.86
CA ALA A 123 -7.30 25.17 5.33
C ALA A 123 -8.11 25.81 4.20
N ARG A 124 -9.14 26.54 4.53
CA ARG A 124 -10.08 27.20 3.62
C ARG A 124 -10.86 26.17 2.78
N ARG A 125 -10.29 25.70 1.65
CA ARG A 125 -10.91 24.74 0.74
C ARG A 125 -10.15 23.41 0.67
N LEU A 126 -9.09 23.28 1.43
CA LEU A 126 -8.35 22.04 1.58
C LEU A 126 -8.69 21.40 2.94
N SER A 127 -9.31 20.24 2.91
CA SER A 127 -9.46 19.38 4.07
C SER A 127 -8.38 18.29 4.02
N VAL A 128 -7.58 18.17 5.07
CA VAL A 128 -6.54 17.14 5.20
C VAL A 128 -6.96 16.14 6.26
N ALA A 129 -7.21 14.92 5.86
CA ALA A 129 -7.52 13.82 6.74
C ALA A 129 -6.26 12.97 7.00
N LEU A 130 -5.99 12.62 8.24
CA LEU A 130 -4.97 11.64 8.59
C LEU A 130 -5.59 10.25 8.56
N VAL A 131 -5.01 9.33 7.81
CA VAL A 131 -5.38 7.91 7.88
C VAL A 131 -5.05 7.34 9.26
N SER A 132 -5.67 6.27 9.69
CA SER A 132 -5.46 5.69 11.02
C SER A 132 -4.02 5.16 11.22
N ALA A 133 -3.63 4.86 12.45
CA ALA A 133 -2.32 4.27 12.72
C ALA A 133 -2.23 2.85 12.15
N GLU A 134 -3.33 2.10 12.18
CA GLU A 134 -3.50 0.78 11.61
C GLU A 134 -3.30 0.81 10.10
N ASP A 135 -3.91 1.77 9.41
CA ASP A 135 -3.76 1.95 7.97
C ASP A 135 -2.32 2.33 7.58
N ILE A 136 -1.67 3.20 8.38
CA ILE A 136 -0.25 3.53 8.18
C ILE A 136 0.62 2.28 8.35
N PHE A 137 0.35 1.46 9.37
CA PHE A 137 1.08 0.22 9.61
C PHE A 137 0.95 -0.72 8.39
N LEU A 138 -0.27 -0.87 7.86
CA LEU A 138 -0.52 -1.68 6.68
C LEU A 138 0.23 -1.15 5.44
N PHE A 139 0.17 0.16 5.16
CA PHE A 139 0.94 0.76 4.06
C PHE A 139 2.44 0.52 4.21
N LYS A 140 2.98 0.64 5.43
CA LYS A 140 4.40 0.43 5.73
C LYS A 140 4.81 -1.02 5.55
N SER A 141 4.00 -1.98 6.02
CA SER A 141 4.29 -3.40 5.87
C SER A 141 4.33 -3.84 4.40
N VAL A 142 3.43 -3.32 3.55
CA VAL A 142 3.41 -3.64 2.12
C VAL A 142 4.51 -2.91 1.34
N ALA A 143 4.92 -1.72 1.76
CA ALA A 143 6.05 -1.00 1.17
C ALA A 143 7.41 -1.66 1.50
N GLY A 144 7.59 -2.16 2.73
CA GLY A 144 8.67 -3.04 3.16
C GLY A 144 10.09 -2.50 3.02
N ARG A 145 10.27 -1.16 2.94
CA ARG A 145 11.61 -0.55 2.87
C ARG A 145 12.26 -0.54 4.25
N THR A 146 13.58 -0.43 4.31
CA THR A 146 14.33 -0.39 5.59
C THR A 146 13.82 0.70 6.53
N ASP A 147 13.56 1.93 6.01
CA ASP A 147 13.00 3.01 6.83
C ASP A 147 11.55 2.70 7.30
N ASP A 148 10.81 1.84 6.57
CA ASP A 148 9.43 1.46 6.91
C ASP A 148 9.38 0.47 8.08
N ILE A 149 10.39 -0.40 8.24
CA ILE A 149 10.48 -1.32 9.40
C ILE A 149 10.67 -0.52 10.70
N GLU A 150 11.49 0.52 10.70
CA GLU A 150 11.66 1.44 11.83
C GLU A 150 10.35 2.21 12.13
N ASP A 151 9.63 2.61 11.09
CA ASP A 151 8.33 3.25 11.23
C ASP A 151 7.28 2.27 11.81
N MET A 152 7.26 1.00 11.36
CA MET A 152 6.42 -0.07 11.94
C MET A 152 6.77 -0.32 13.41
N PHE A 153 8.07 -0.38 13.75
CA PHE A 153 8.50 -0.49 15.14
C PHE A 153 7.95 0.64 16.00
N SER A 154 7.98 1.88 15.50
CA SER A 154 7.42 3.03 16.22
C SER A 154 5.90 2.93 16.39
N LEU A 155 5.18 2.41 15.39
CA LEU A 155 3.73 2.23 15.41
C LEU A 155 3.29 1.16 16.39
N VAL A 156 3.98 0.01 16.46
CA VAL A 156 3.63 -1.06 17.40
C VAL A 156 3.89 -0.69 18.88
N GLN A 157 4.62 0.39 19.15
CA GLN A 157 4.72 0.94 20.51
C GLN A 157 3.46 1.72 20.91
N THR A 158 2.54 1.96 19.98
CA THR A 158 1.22 2.52 20.25
C THR A 158 0.19 1.38 20.43
N GLU A 159 -1.01 1.72 20.86
CA GLU A 159 -2.11 0.75 20.97
C GLU A 159 -2.75 0.55 19.58
N LEU A 160 -2.15 -0.31 18.73
CA LEU A 160 -2.74 -0.71 17.44
C LEU A 160 -3.83 -1.75 17.66
N ASP A 161 -4.93 -1.59 16.95
CA ASP A 161 -5.97 -2.60 16.82
C ASP A 161 -5.65 -3.52 15.63
N PHE A 162 -5.09 -4.70 15.92
CA PHE A 162 -4.69 -5.64 14.89
C PHE A 162 -5.88 -6.31 14.18
N ASP A 163 -7.04 -6.39 14.82
CA ASP A 163 -8.26 -6.89 14.18
C ASP A 163 -8.68 -5.96 13.04
N VAL A 164 -8.53 -4.63 13.23
CA VAL A 164 -8.78 -3.65 12.16
C VAL A 164 -7.80 -3.81 10.98
N ILE A 165 -6.54 -4.16 11.26
CA ILE A 165 -5.56 -4.39 10.19
C ILE A 165 -5.88 -5.68 9.43
N GLU A 166 -6.28 -6.74 10.13
CA GLU A 166 -6.68 -8.02 9.52
C GLU A 166 -7.93 -7.85 8.65
N ASP A 167 -8.98 -7.20 9.16
CA ASP A 167 -10.18 -6.86 8.38
C ASP A 167 -9.84 -6.06 7.12
N GLU A 168 -8.90 -5.12 7.24
CA GLU A 168 -8.48 -4.30 6.08
C GLU A 168 -7.66 -5.12 5.07
N LEU A 169 -6.82 -6.07 5.51
CA LEU A 169 -6.12 -7.00 4.61
C LEU A 169 -7.12 -7.81 3.78
N GLU A 170 -8.17 -8.34 4.40
CA GLU A 170 -9.23 -9.07 3.70
C GLU A 170 -9.97 -8.17 2.70
N GLN A 171 -10.34 -6.96 3.13
CA GLN A 171 -10.99 -5.98 2.25
C GLN A 171 -10.10 -5.59 1.06
N GLN A 172 -8.80 -5.45 1.25
CA GLN A 172 -7.85 -5.14 0.17
C GLN A 172 -7.74 -6.30 -0.82
N SER A 173 -7.75 -7.55 -0.33
CA SER A 173 -7.76 -8.75 -1.19
C SER A 173 -8.99 -8.78 -2.10
N ASP A 174 -10.17 -8.47 -1.55
CA ASP A 174 -11.42 -8.38 -2.31
C ASP A 174 -11.39 -7.24 -3.36
N LEU A 175 -10.90 -6.05 -2.97
CA LEU A 175 -10.83 -4.89 -3.86
C LEU A 175 -9.85 -5.07 -5.03
N LEU A 176 -8.76 -5.78 -4.79
CA LEU A 176 -7.69 -6.00 -5.78
C LEU A 176 -7.90 -7.29 -6.58
N GLY A 177 -8.76 -8.20 -6.11
CA GLY A 177 -8.95 -9.54 -6.69
C GLY A 177 -7.68 -10.41 -6.63
N GLN A 178 -6.73 -10.07 -5.73
CA GLN A 178 -5.46 -10.79 -5.57
C GLN A 178 -4.85 -10.53 -4.19
N GLU A 179 -3.99 -11.43 -3.74
CA GLU A 179 -3.38 -11.41 -2.41
C GLU A 179 -1.85 -11.28 -2.43
N LEU A 180 -1.24 -11.02 -3.58
CA LEU A 180 0.22 -10.95 -3.70
C LEU A 180 0.85 -9.90 -2.79
N PHE A 181 0.14 -8.80 -2.51
CA PHE A 181 0.62 -7.76 -1.59
C PHE A 181 0.84 -8.28 -0.16
N VAL A 182 0.15 -9.35 0.26
CA VAL A 182 0.30 -9.95 1.58
C VAL A 182 1.69 -10.57 1.77
N THR A 183 2.31 -11.07 0.69
CA THR A 183 3.68 -11.61 0.76
C THR A 183 4.70 -10.55 1.16
N HIS A 184 4.51 -9.30 0.72
CA HIS A 184 5.36 -8.17 1.13
C HIS A 184 5.13 -7.81 2.61
N ALA A 185 3.86 -7.84 3.06
CA ALA A 185 3.56 -7.63 4.48
C ALA A 185 4.21 -8.71 5.35
N ASN A 186 4.21 -9.97 4.90
CA ASN A 186 4.88 -11.07 5.59
C ASN A 186 6.39 -10.83 5.72
N GLU A 187 7.05 -10.46 4.64
CA GLU A 187 8.48 -10.14 4.65
C GLU A 187 8.80 -8.99 5.64
N ALA A 188 7.98 -7.95 5.67
CA ALA A 188 8.15 -6.84 6.60
C ALA A 188 7.92 -7.24 8.05
N LEU A 189 6.94 -8.10 8.34
CA LEU A 189 6.70 -8.63 9.68
C LEU A 189 7.85 -9.52 10.17
N LEU A 190 8.41 -10.36 9.29
CA LEU A 190 9.59 -11.17 9.60
C LEU A 190 10.81 -10.28 9.90
N GLN A 191 11.02 -9.21 9.13
CA GLN A 191 12.09 -8.24 9.39
C GLN A 191 11.87 -7.49 10.72
N LEU A 192 10.63 -7.13 11.05
CA LEU A 192 10.29 -6.50 12.33
C LEU A 192 10.61 -7.43 13.50
N GLU A 193 10.32 -8.73 13.37
CA GLU A 193 10.68 -9.72 14.38
C GLU A 193 12.19 -9.91 14.48
N GLU A 194 12.89 -10.04 13.36
CA GLU A 194 14.35 -10.23 13.32
C GLU A 194 15.11 -9.04 13.91
N GLN A 195 14.73 -7.81 13.54
CA GLN A 195 15.47 -6.60 13.92
C GLN A 195 15.10 -6.08 15.30
N HIS A 196 13.84 -6.21 15.72
CA HIS A 196 13.31 -5.62 16.95
C HIS A 196 12.77 -6.63 17.96
N ASN A 197 12.77 -7.93 17.63
CA ASN A 197 12.21 -9.02 18.44
C ASN A 197 10.74 -8.77 18.81
N ILE A 198 9.97 -8.28 17.84
CA ILE A 198 8.53 -8.04 17.97
C ILE A 198 7.78 -8.96 17.01
N SER A 199 7.00 -9.89 17.57
CA SER A 199 6.01 -10.67 16.85
C SER A 199 4.64 -10.03 17.02
N THR A 200 3.92 -9.84 15.91
CA THR A 200 2.57 -9.24 15.92
C THR A 200 1.50 -10.34 15.87
N PRO A 201 0.27 -10.07 16.35
CA PRO A 201 -0.85 -11.02 16.19
C PRO A 201 -1.15 -11.40 14.74
N LEU A 202 -0.78 -10.55 13.77
CA LEU A 202 -0.97 -10.80 12.33
C LEU A 202 -0.02 -11.84 11.74
N ALA A 203 1.12 -12.13 12.39
CA ALA A 203 2.21 -12.89 11.79
C ALA A 203 1.78 -14.28 11.30
N GLU A 204 1.01 -15.00 12.11
CA GLU A 204 0.50 -16.34 11.77
C GLU A 204 -0.43 -16.28 10.56
N ARG A 205 -1.44 -15.40 10.59
CA ARG A 205 -2.42 -15.24 9.51
C ARG A 205 -1.79 -14.83 8.19
N VAL A 206 -0.89 -13.85 8.23
CA VAL A 206 -0.18 -13.35 7.05
C VAL A 206 0.76 -14.42 6.48
N SER A 207 1.40 -15.23 7.33
CA SER A 207 2.22 -16.38 6.89
C SER A 207 1.40 -17.44 6.18
N GLU A 208 0.24 -17.83 6.72
CA GLU A 208 -0.67 -18.80 6.08
C GLU A 208 -1.13 -18.34 4.69
N ILE A 209 -1.53 -17.07 4.56
CA ILE A 209 -1.92 -16.49 3.26
C ILE A 209 -0.73 -16.52 2.30
N THR A 210 0.45 -16.14 2.78
CA THR A 210 1.68 -16.11 1.95
C THR A 210 2.04 -17.50 1.43
N GLU A 211 1.97 -18.53 2.25
CA GLU A 211 2.24 -19.91 1.84
C GLU A 211 1.24 -20.38 0.77
N ARG A 212 -0.04 -20.03 0.93
CA ARG A 212 -1.07 -20.31 -0.07
C ARG A 212 -0.77 -19.59 -1.40
N VAL A 213 -0.45 -18.30 -1.35
CA VAL A 213 -0.13 -17.50 -2.54
C VAL A 213 1.08 -18.06 -3.27
N TYR A 214 2.13 -18.47 -2.57
CA TYR A 214 3.29 -19.08 -3.21
C TYR A 214 2.96 -20.43 -3.87
N ARG A 215 2.15 -21.29 -3.23
CA ARG A 215 1.69 -22.53 -3.84
C ARG A 215 0.87 -22.28 -5.12
N GLU A 216 -0.03 -21.30 -5.11
CA GLU A 216 -0.78 -20.89 -6.31
C GLU A 216 0.15 -20.44 -7.44
N LEU A 217 1.19 -19.64 -7.12
CA LEU A 217 2.18 -19.21 -8.12
C LEU A 217 2.99 -20.37 -8.66
N GLU A 218 3.41 -21.33 -7.83
CA GLU A 218 4.12 -22.53 -8.26
C GLU A 218 3.26 -23.39 -9.17
N VAL A 219 1.97 -23.56 -8.85
CA VAL A 219 1.00 -24.23 -9.73
C VAL A 219 0.95 -23.55 -11.10
N LEU A 220 0.80 -22.22 -11.13
CA LEU A 220 0.73 -21.45 -12.36
C LEU A 220 2.04 -21.48 -13.18
N GLN A 221 3.18 -21.57 -12.52
CA GLN A 221 4.49 -21.63 -13.17
C GLN A 221 4.81 -23.03 -13.72
N ALA A 222 4.15 -24.08 -13.24
CA ALA A 222 4.41 -25.46 -13.63
C ALA A 222 3.98 -25.79 -15.05
N PHE A 223 3.16 -24.97 -15.71
CA PHE A 223 2.67 -25.19 -17.06
C PHE A 223 2.38 -23.88 -17.80
N ASP A 224 2.33 -23.93 -19.14
CA ASP A 224 2.06 -22.73 -19.94
C ASP A 224 0.55 -22.53 -20.20
N GLU A 225 -0.12 -23.46 -20.87
CA GLU A 225 -1.53 -23.35 -21.27
C GLU A 225 -2.42 -24.32 -20.49
N SER A 226 -2.06 -25.62 -20.47
CA SER A 226 -2.80 -26.64 -19.73
C SER A 226 -1.89 -27.76 -19.22
N ILE A 227 -2.37 -28.50 -18.22
CA ILE A 227 -1.69 -29.65 -17.63
C ILE A 227 -2.71 -30.59 -16.99
N ALA A 228 -2.44 -31.91 -17.09
CA ALA A 228 -3.20 -32.90 -16.35
C ALA A 228 -2.88 -32.78 -14.83
N LEU A 229 -3.90 -32.85 -13.96
CA LEU A 229 -3.71 -32.78 -12.52
C LEU A 229 -2.73 -33.83 -11.98
N SER A 230 -2.75 -35.07 -12.55
CA SER A 230 -1.79 -36.11 -12.19
C SER A 230 -0.34 -35.78 -12.55
N GLU A 231 -0.13 -35.05 -13.64
CA GLU A 231 1.19 -34.58 -14.04
C GLU A 231 1.65 -33.40 -13.17
N LEU A 232 0.76 -32.47 -12.85
CA LEU A 232 1.04 -31.34 -11.92
C LEU A 232 1.52 -31.88 -10.57
N ARG A 233 0.80 -32.87 -9.98
CA ARG A 233 1.19 -33.52 -8.73
C ARG A 233 2.56 -34.22 -8.78
N SER A 234 2.99 -34.65 -9.97
CA SER A 234 4.32 -35.26 -10.14
C SER A 234 5.45 -34.24 -10.30
N ARG A 235 5.13 -33.00 -10.66
CA ARG A 235 6.10 -31.91 -10.91
C ARG A 235 6.40 -31.08 -9.66
N LEU A 236 5.43 -30.93 -8.78
CA LEU A 236 5.55 -30.09 -7.58
C LEU A 236 5.91 -30.93 -6.37
N ASP A 237 6.75 -30.35 -5.49
CA ASP A 237 7.17 -31.01 -4.24
C ASP A 237 6.20 -30.60 -3.09
N HIS A 238 4.90 -30.87 -3.32
CA HIS A 238 3.81 -30.66 -2.37
C HIS A 238 2.96 -31.92 -2.25
N THR A 239 2.18 -32.01 -1.20
CA THR A 239 1.19 -33.10 -1.04
C THR A 239 0.05 -32.92 -2.05
N ASP A 240 -0.61 -34.01 -2.42
CA ASP A 240 -1.78 -33.99 -3.31
C ASP A 240 -2.88 -33.04 -2.79
N GLU A 241 -3.06 -32.98 -1.46
CA GLU A 241 -4.08 -32.15 -0.80
C GLU A 241 -3.75 -30.65 -0.95
N GLU A 242 -2.49 -30.28 -0.76
CA GLU A 242 -2.02 -28.88 -0.93
C GLU A 242 -2.14 -28.41 -2.38
N ILE A 243 -1.85 -29.29 -3.35
CA ILE A 243 -2.01 -28.98 -4.78
C ILE A 243 -3.50 -28.82 -5.12
N ASP A 244 -4.36 -29.70 -4.62
CA ASP A 244 -5.80 -29.63 -4.86
C ASP A 244 -6.43 -28.37 -4.25
N GLU A 245 -5.96 -27.94 -3.06
CA GLU A 245 -6.37 -26.67 -2.47
C GLU A 245 -5.94 -25.47 -3.30
N ALA A 246 -4.70 -25.44 -3.76
CA ALA A 246 -4.19 -24.34 -4.59
C ALA A 246 -4.93 -24.27 -5.94
N VAL A 247 -5.19 -25.40 -6.58
CA VAL A 247 -5.96 -25.47 -7.84
C VAL A 247 -7.40 -24.99 -7.62
N ARG A 248 -8.05 -25.41 -6.54
CA ARG A 248 -9.42 -24.99 -6.20
C ARG A 248 -9.48 -23.48 -5.96
N SER A 249 -8.51 -22.92 -5.22
CA SER A 249 -8.42 -21.48 -4.99
C SER A 249 -8.23 -20.70 -6.29
N LEU A 250 -7.39 -21.19 -7.19
CA LEU A 250 -7.20 -20.58 -8.51
C LEU A 250 -8.44 -20.69 -9.42
N GLU A 251 -9.24 -21.76 -9.27
CA GLU A 251 -10.52 -21.91 -9.97
C GLU A 251 -11.57 -20.95 -9.42
N GLU A 252 -11.67 -20.80 -8.09
CA GLU A 252 -12.54 -19.80 -7.44
C GLU A 252 -12.21 -18.35 -7.82
N LYS A 253 -10.92 -18.07 -8.05
CA LYS A 253 -10.42 -16.78 -8.55
C LYS A 253 -10.56 -16.62 -10.08
N GLU A 254 -11.15 -17.57 -10.76
CA GLU A 254 -11.29 -17.60 -12.22
C GLU A 254 -9.97 -17.48 -12.99
N VAL A 255 -8.84 -17.93 -12.41
CA VAL A 255 -7.52 -17.93 -13.04
C VAL A 255 -7.29 -19.20 -13.85
N VAL A 256 -7.88 -20.32 -13.43
CA VAL A 256 -7.85 -21.60 -14.13
C VAL A 256 -9.26 -22.19 -14.22
N ILE A 257 -9.44 -23.13 -15.16
CA ILE A 257 -10.62 -24.01 -15.24
C ILE A 257 -10.12 -25.45 -15.08
N VAL A 258 -10.87 -26.25 -14.33
CA VAL A 258 -10.63 -27.69 -14.21
C VAL A 258 -11.71 -28.43 -14.99
N ASP A 259 -11.34 -29.14 -16.06
CA ASP A 259 -12.25 -29.95 -16.89
C ASP A 259 -11.69 -31.36 -17.06
N GLU A 260 -12.47 -32.38 -16.69
CA GLU A 260 -12.14 -33.81 -16.75
C GLU A 260 -10.72 -34.17 -16.22
N GLY A 261 -10.22 -33.40 -15.22
CA GLY A 261 -8.89 -33.58 -14.62
C GLY A 261 -7.74 -32.92 -15.36
N GLU A 262 -8.04 -32.08 -16.33
CA GLU A 262 -7.12 -31.15 -16.98
C GLU A 262 -7.32 -29.76 -16.42
N ILE A 263 -6.23 -29.05 -16.08
CA ILE A 263 -6.20 -27.68 -15.60
C ILE A 263 -5.79 -26.79 -16.76
N VAL A 264 -6.60 -25.79 -17.07
CA VAL A 264 -6.40 -24.87 -18.20
C VAL A 264 -6.34 -23.43 -17.66
N LYS A 265 -5.29 -22.68 -18.00
CA LYS A 265 -5.22 -21.26 -17.69
C LYS A 265 -6.29 -20.48 -18.45
N GLN A 266 -6.99 -19.63 -17.73
CA GLN A 266 -7.86 -18.66 -18.38
C GLN A 266 -7.02 -17.51 -18.96
N SER A 267 -7.36 -17.07 -20.18
CA SER A 267 -6.80 -15.86 -20.77
C SER A 267 -7.41 -14.66 -20.04
N THR A 268 -6.81 -14.30 -18.89
CA THR A 268 -7.17 -13.04 -18.25
C THR A 268 -6.63 -11.91 -19.11
N THR A 269 -7.49 -11.20 -19.79
CA THR A 269 -7.12 -9.93 -20.43
C THR A 269 -6.82 -8.95 -19.28
N LEU A 270 -5.53 -8.83 -18.91
CA LEU A 270 -5.02 -7.79 -18.02
C LEU A 270 -5.11 -6.43 -18.69
#